data_b4257aac6e793c55760077970c73629f
#
_entry.id   b4257aac6e793c55760077970c73629f
#
_cell.length_a   1.000
_cell.length_b   1.000
_cell.length_c   1.000
_cell.angle_alpha   90.00
_cell.angle_beta   90.00
_cell.angle_gamma   90.00
#
_symmetry.space_group_name_H-M   'P 1'
#
loop_
_entity.id
_entity.type
_entity.pdbx_description
1 polymer ?
#
loop_
_entity_poly.entity_id
_entity_poly.type
_entity_poly.pdbx_seq_one_letter_code
_entity_poly.pdbx_strand_id
1 'polypeptide(L)'
;MAGDARFLAALDELRALHLSKNHDYADEADPLRNYTVSGTDNGIEPWRAAQIRLSEKYHRLMNLTRLGVPPEHESLDDTLLDIAALALIVRSLRARNTT
;
A
#
# COMPACT_ATOMS: atom_id res chain seq x y z
N MET A 1 -21.24 14.01 14.68
CA MET A 1 -20.12 13.61 14.83
C MET A 1 -19.22 13.40 13.74
N ALA A 2 -18.22 13.57 14.03
CA ALA A 2 -17.43 14.03 13.39
C ALA A 2 -16.32 13.31 12.73
N GLY A 3 -16.44 12.79 11.70
CA GLY A 3 -15.39 12.39 10.78
C GLY A 3 -15.37 13.35 9.62
N ASP A 4 -14.21 13.60 9.07
CA ASP A 4 -14.10 14.36 7.83
C ASP A 4 -14.64 13.50 6.68
N ALA A 5 -15.56 14.06 5.89
CA ALA A 5 -16.24 13.31 4.84
C ALA A 5 -15.25 12.82 3.74
N ARG A 6 -14.24 13.63 3.43
CA ARG A 6 -13.25 13.27 2.43
C ARG A 6 -12.35 12.15 2.92
N PHE A 7 -11.99 12.19 4.20
CA PHE A 7 -11.19 11.12 4.82
C PHE A 7 -11.97 9.80 4.80
N LEU A 8 -13.24 9.83 5.19
CA LEU A 8 -14.08 8.63 5.20
C LEU A 8 -14.27 8.06 3.79
N ALA A 9 -14.46 8.94 2.79
CA ALA A 9 -14.55 8.50 1.41
C ALA A 9 -13.24 7.85 0.94
N ALA A 10 -12.09 8.37 1.37
CA ALA A 10 -10.79 7.77 1.03
C ALA A 10 -10.62 6.39 1.66
N LEU A 11 -11.14 6.17 2.86
CA LEU A 11 -11.14 4.82 3.47
C LEU A 11 -11.96 3.84 2.64
N ASP A 12 -13.09 4.27 2.09
CA ASP A 12 -13.90 3.42 1.21
C ASP A 12 -13.16 3.08 -0.08
N GLU A 13 -12.47 4.06 -0.68
CA GLU A 13 -11.64 3.83 -1.85
C GLU A 13 -10.51 2.86 -1.55
N LEU A 14 -9.87 3.01 -0.39
CA LEU A 14 -8.79 2.14 0.03
C LEU A 14 -9.25 0.69 0.18
N ARG A 15 -10.40 0.50 0.78
CA ARG A 15 -11.01 -0.81 0.93
C ARG A 15 -11.29 -1.44 -0.43
N ALA A 16 -11.89 -0.70 -1.34
CA ALA A 16 -12.21 -1.17 -2.68
C ALA A 16 -10.95 -1.53 -3.47
N LEU A 17 -9.90 -0.71 -3.35
CA LEU A 17 -8.62 -0.95 -4.00
C LEU A 17 -7.98 -2.24 -3.50
N HIS A 18 -8.00 -2.48 -2.20
CA HIS A 18 -7.44 -3.69 -1.61
C HIS A 18 -8.16 -4.94 -2.11
N LEU A 19 -9.48 -4.90 -2.13
CA LEU A 19 -10.28 -6.03 -2.60
C LEU A 19 -10.04 -6.30 -4.10
N SER A 20 -9.92 -5.27 -4.91
CA SER A 20 -9.66 -5.38 -6.34
C SER A 20 -8.28 -6.00 -6.61
N LYS A 21 -7.24 -5.53 -5.94
CA LYS A 21 -5.88 -6.06 -6.11
C LYS A 21 -5.77 -7.51 -5.68
N ASN A 22 -6.48 -7.90 -4.63
CA ASN A 22 -6.49 -9.28 -4.19
C ASN A 22 -7.09 -10.21 -5.24
N HIS A 23 -8.08 -9.74 -5.97
CA HIS A 23 -8.68 -10.53 -7.04
C HIS A 23 -7.65 -10.82 -8.15
N ASP A 24 -6.81 -9.84 -8.46
CA ASP A 24 -5.88 -9.93 -9.59
C ASP A 24 -4.53 -10.58 -9.23
N TYR A 25 -4.02 -10.36 -8.02
CA TYR A 25 -2.63 -10.65 -7.67
C TYR A 25 -2.45 -11.60 -6.50
N ALA A 26 -3.49 -11.91 -5.80
CA ALA A 26 -3.38 -12.72 -4.59
C ALA A 26 -4.23 -13.98 -4.69
N ASP A 27 -3.77 -14.99 -3.99
CA ASP A 27 -4.51 -16.20 -3.74
C ASP A 27 -5.66 -15.85 -2.78
N GLU A 28 -6.84 -16.39 -2.98
CA GLU A 28 -7.96 -16.21 -2.07
C GLU A 28 -7.62 -16.64 -0.64
N ALA A 29 -6.78 -17.65 -0.50
CA ALA A 29 -6.35 -18.15 0.80
C ALA A 29 -5.41 -17.18 1.52
N ASP A 30 -4.62 -16.39 0.78
CA ASP A 30 -3.72 -15.41 1.37
C ASP A 30 -3.67 -14.14 0.54
N PRO A 31 -4.45 -13.13 0.92
CA PRO A 31 -4.48 -11.84 0.20
C PRO A 31 -3.14 -11.10 0.17
N LEU A 32 -2.20 -11.44 1.05
CA LEU A 32 -0.90 -10.78 1.13
C LEU A 32 0.24 -11.68 0.64
N ARG A 33 -0.10 -12.73 -0.09
CA ARG A 33 0.87 -13.72 -0.55
C ARG A 33 2.05 -13.11 -1.33
N ASN A 34 1.82 -12.05 -2.10
CA ASN A 34 2.87 -11.42 -2.88
C ASN A 34 4.04 -10.99 -2.00
N TYR A 35 3.75 -10.49 -0.80
CA TYR A 35 4.79 -10.04 0.13
C TYR A 35 5.48 -11.21 0.81
N THR A 36 4.73 -12.28 1.10
CA THR A 36 5.30 -13.49 1.67
C THR A 36 6.29 -14.12 0.69
N VAL A 37 5.92 -14.24 -0.59
CA VAL A 37 6.77 -14.77 -1.63
C VAL A 37 7.99 -13.88 -1.85
N SER A 38 7.78 -12.57 -1.97
CA SER A 38 8.86 -11.61 -2.16
C SER A 38 9.85 -11.64 -0.99
N GLY A 39 9.35 -11.74 0.23
CA GLY A 39 10.18 -11.86 1.42
C GLY A 39 11.03 -13.12 1.38
N THR A 40 10.41 -14.26 1.09
CA THR A 40 11.11 -15.53 0.99
C THR A 40 12.19 -15.50 -0.09
N ASP A 41 11.85 -14.98 -1.26
CA ASP A 41 12.79 -14.91 -2.40
C ASP A 41 14.01 -14.03 -2.11
N ASN A 42 13.85 -13.03 -1.26
CA ASN A 42 14.90 -12.07 -0.95
C ASN A 42 15.52 -12.26 0.44
N GLY A 43 15.13 -13.30 1.16
CA GLY A 43 15.69 -13.61 2.47
C GLY A 43 15.34 -12.60 3.55
N ILE A 44 14.19 -11.95 3.43
CA ILE A 44 13.71 -10.96 4.40
C ILE A 44 12.30 -11.31 4.85
N GLU A 45 11.87 -10.71 5.95
CA GLU A 45 10.51 -10.90 6.43
C GLU A 45 9.49 -10.23 5.49
N PRO A 46 8.28 -10.80 5.36
CA PRO A 46 7.26 -10.25 4.46
C PRO A 46 6.97 -8.77 4.70
N TRP A 47 6.91 -8.33 5.96
CA TRP A 47 6.63 -6.93 6.26
C TRP A 47 7.74 -5.99 5.78
N ARG A 48 9.00 -6.49 5.72
CA ARG A 48 10.10 -5.70 5.17
C ARG A 48 9.99 -5.56 3.65
N ALA A 49 9.52 -6.59 2.96
CA ALA A 49 9.25 -6.50 1.54
C ALA A 49 8.21 -5.42 1.24
N ALA A 50 7.15 -5.37 2.04
CA ALA A 50 6.13 -4.33 1.93
C ALA A 50 6.68 -2.95 2.29
N GLN A 51 7.56 -2.86 3.30
CA GLN A 51 8.20 -1.61 3.69
C GLN A 51 9.07 -1.03 2.58
N ILE A 52 9.80 -1.87 1.87
CA ILE A 52 10.59 -1.43 0.72
C ILE A 52 9.69 -0.81 -0.34
N ARG A 53 8.57 -1.44 -0.62
CA ARG A 53 7.59 -0.90 -1.57
C ARG A 53 7.03 0.43 -1.10
N LEU A 54 6.75 0.56 0.19
CA LEU A 54 6.30 1.81 0.78
C LEU A 54 7.34 2.92 0.58
N SER A 55 8.61 2.61 0.80
CA SER A 55 9.72 3.54 0.60
C SER A 55 9.77 4.04 -0.85
N GLU A 56 9.62 3.14 -1.81
CA GLU A 56 9.59 3.51 -3.23
C GLU A 56 8.45 4.51 -3.54
N LYS A 57 7.28 4.25 -3.01
CA LYS A 57 6.12 5.13 -3.20
C LYS A 57 6.32 6.48 -2.51
N TYR A 58 6.95 6.48 -1.34
CA TYR A 58 7.27 7.72 -0.63
C TYR A 58 8.25 8.58 -1.45
N HIS A 59 9.29 7.98 -2.02
CA HIS A 59 10.23 8.71 -2.88
C HIS A 59 9.54 9.27 -4.12
N ARG A 60 8.62 8.51 -4.70
CA ARG A 60 7.80 8.99 -5.81
C ARG A 60 6.98 10.21 -5.40
N LEU A 61 6.36 10.15 -4.22
CA LEU A 61 5.61 11.29 -3.68
C LEU A 61 6.48 12.54 -3.56
N MET A 62 7.67 12.37 -2.98
CA MET A 62 8.59 13.49 -2.80
C MET A 62 9.03 14.09 -4.14
N ASN A 63 9.29 13.27 -5.15
CA ASN A 63 9.65 13.74 -6.47
C ASN A 63 8.51 14.52 -7.12
N LEU A 64 7.30 14.01 -7.05
CA LEU A 64 6.13 14.67 -7.63
C LEU A 64 5.87 16.03 -7.00
N THR A 65 6.01 16.13 -5.68
CA THR A 65 5.74 17.37 -4.97
C THR A 65 6.87 18.38 -5.11
N ARG A 66 8.13 17.91 -5.11
CA ARG A 66 9.29 18.80 -5.19
C ARG A 66 9.42 19.47 -6.56
N LEU A 67 9.12 18.75 -7.62
CA LEU A 67 9.27 19.26 -8.98
C LEU A 67 8.14 20.21 -9.37
N GLY A 68 7.03 20.19 -8.62
CA GLY A 68 5.89 21.05 -8.93
C GLY A 68 5.24 20.75 -10.28
N VAL A 69 5.53 19.59 -10.84
CA VAL A 69 4.99 19.20 -12.15
C VAL A 69 3.78 18.28 -11.93
N PRO A 70 2.64 18.59 -12.54
CA PRO A 70 1.48 17.69 -12.44
C PRO A 70 1.85 16.32 -13.03
N PRO A 71 1.54 15.21 -12.33
CA PRO A 71 1.81 13.89 -12.88
C PRO A 71 0.91 13.63 -14.10
N GLU A 72 1.51 13.12 -15.16
CA GLU A 72 0.77 12.82 -16.40
C GLU A 72 0.08 11.45 -16.37
N HIS A 73 0.65 10.50 -15.66
CA HIS A 73 0.23 9.11 -15.71
C HIS A 73 -0.30 8.54 -14.40
N GLU A 74 0.01 9.19 -13.31
CA GLU A 74 -0.46 8.78 -12.00
C GLU A 74 -0.68 10.03 -11.18
N SER A 75 -1.85 10.19 -10.62
CA SER A 75 -2.15 11.36 -9.81
C SER A 75 -1.41 11.32 -8.48
N LEU A 76 -1.21 12.48 -7.89
CA LEU A 76 -0.67 12.61 -6.54
C LEU A 76 -1.57 11.87 -5.54
N ASP A 77 -2.88 11.97 -5.73
CA ASP A 77 -3.86 11.30 -4.86
C ASP A 77 -3.74 9.78 -4.94
N ASP A 78 -3.50 9.23 -6.13
CA ASP A 78 -3.30 7.78 -6.29
C ASP A 78 -2.05 7.31 -5.55
N THR A 79 -0.97 8.08 -5.61
CA THR A 79 0.26 7.77 -4.88
C THR A 79 0.02 7.81 -3.37
N LEU A 80 -0.73 8.80 -2.89
CA LEU A 80 -1.08 8.89 -1.47
C LEU A 80 -1.91 7.70 -1.01
N LEU A 81 -2.86 7.26 -1.82
CA LEU A 81 -3.68 6.10 -1.51
C LEU A 81 -2.83 4.82 -1.46
N ASP A 82 -1.89 4.67 -2.39
CA ASP A 82 -0.96 3.54 -2.39
C ASP A 82 -0.10 3.51 -1.12
N ILE A 83 0.36 4.67 -0.66
CA ILE A 83 1.14 4.78 0.58
C ILE A 83 0.29 4.33 1.77
N ALA A 84 -0.95 4.79 1.84
CA ALA A 84 -1.85 4.40 2.91
C ALA A 84 -2.09 2.88 2.91
N ALA A 85 -2.31 2.30 1.74
CA ALA A 85 -2.50 0.87 1.59
C ALA A 85 -1.27 0.10 2.07
N LEU A 86 -0.08 0.51 1.64
CA LEU A 86 1.16 -0.17 2.01
C LEU A 86 1.45 -0.06 3.51
N ALA A 87 1.16 1.08 4.12
CA ALA A 87 1.31 1.24 5.56
C ALA A 87 0.46 0.23 6.33
N LEU A 88 -0.79 0.04 5.92
CA LEU A 88 -1.68 -0.93 6.53
C LEU A 88 -1.25 -2.37 6.25
N ILE A 89 -0.71 -2.64 5.07
CA ILE A 89 -0.17 -3.96 4.72
C ILE A 89 1.02 -4.30 5.60
N VAL A 90 1.95 -3.36 5.78
CA VAL A 90 3.09 -3.55 6.70
C VAL A 90 2.60 -3.89 8.10
N ARG A 91 1.65 -3.13 8.60
CA ARG A 91 1.06 -3.37 9.92
C ARG A 91 0.43 -4.76 10.01
N SER A 92 -0.32 -5.16 8.98
CA SER A 92 -0.99 -6.45 8.95
C SER A 92 0.00 -7.62 8.93
N LEU A 93 1.07 -7.49 8.14
CA LEU A 93 2.10 -8.53 8.07
C LEU A 93 2.90 -8.63 9.37
N ARG A 94 3.19 -7.51 10.01
CA ARG A 94 3.85 -7.53 11.32
C ARG A 94 2.98 -8.22 12.38
N ALA A 95 1.68 -8.00 12.33
CA ALA A 95 0.75 -8.64 13.27
C ALA A 95 0.78 -10.16 13.15
N ARG A 96 1.00 -10.70 11.95
CA ARG A 96 1.12 -12.14 11.74
C ARG A 96 2.33 -12.74 12.46
N ASN A 97 3.38 -11.94 12.68
CA ASN A 97 4.61 -12.41 13.29
C ASN A 97 4.62 -12.33 14.82
N THR A 98 3.57 -11.82 15.42
CA THR A 98 3.52 -11.60 16.87
C THR A 98 2.70 -12.65 17.63
N THR A 99 2.26 -13.69 16.97
CA THR A 99 1.49 -14.77 17.60
C THR A 99 2.37 -15.88 18.16
#